data_99cac4925b86b61441e454cf051467f4
#
_entry.id   99cac4925b86b61441e454cf051467f4
#
_cell.length_a   1.000
_cell.length_b   1.000
_cell.length_c   1.000
_cell.angle_alpha   90.00
_cell.angle_beta   90.00
_cell.angle_gamma   90.00
#
_symmetry.space_group_name_H-M   'P 1'
#
loop_
_entity.id
_entity.type
_entity.pdbx_description
1 polymer ?
#
loop_
_entity_poly.entity_id
_entity_poly.type
_entity_poly.pdbx_seq_one_letter_code
_entity_poly.pdbx_strand_id
1 'polypeptide(L)'
;MKYRLCQTLGQCAMAVLVASQACAANPAVKASVNLPLAAYPLKAQPASGSVTDKKPGLAEGPGVWMNMWSYPKEDFETYAQGLYSKGIRNLFIQTSRSNTPAIASPDKLGQLIEACHKYNIRVIAWSFAELIDPIADANKMIAAANFRSPNGHALDAIAPNLEKNLSVATVEAYSAHIRKILGPDYPLIAVIFSPLNRGPMVARTPWKVFAKHYDVIATMAYWNGKYQTLDAYTYTRQTIQKVHQLTQRPDLDVHVIGDGMGTRCNEITEFMRALRDGGAQSGSLYPNHYMTDEQYTALSRYSQFMPANTQERLGSLKSLLASNLVASPADSDPARPLGRGDFYRLVAHGLKIPAISTSQDAYDHFKKHGVIDTIAEEYPEMANDDDLVSPITHEIANRFVAVAISNQSQKQKAQPGKAKKMTPYLIMGKPNSRPDRFFVSPAYAESTKGTLGLGTEAKNKDVPINYLDAAILYKQMVQASR
;
A
#
# COMPACT_ATOMS: atom_id res chain seq x y z
N MET A 1 -39.26 -6.94 10.58
CA MET A 1 -39.67 -5.53 10.50
C MET A 1 -38.91 -4.69 11.53
N LYS A 2 -37.53 -4.80 11.63
CA LYS A 2 -36.68 -4.05 12.55
C LYS A 2 -35.25 -3.76 11.96
N TYR A 3 -35.17 -3.58 10.64
CA TYR A 3 -33.88 -3.27 9.95
C TYR A 3 -33.96 -1.96 9.15
N ARG A 4 -34.42 -0.90 9.77
CA ARG A 4 -34.52 0.42 9.12
C ARG A 4 -33.87 1.56 9.92
N LEU A 5 -32.78 1.31 10.64
CA LEU A 5 -32.12 2.41 11.37
C LEU A 5 -30.59 2.23 11.39
N CYS A 6 -29.92 2.45 10.28
CA CYS A 6 -28.52 2.88 10.22
C CYS A 6 -28.12 3.09 8.76
N GLN A 7 -28.67 4.11 8.12
CA GLN A 7 -28.39 4.43 6.71
C GLN A 7 -27.82 5.84 6.51
N THR A 8 -27.05 6.37 7.44
CA THR A 8 -26.35 7.64 7.19
C THR A 8 -24.91 7.57 7.70
N LEU A 9 -23.94 7.77 6.81
CA LEU A 9 -22.53 7.98 7.14
C LEU A 9 -22.32 9.15 8.13
N GLY A 10 -23.24 10.09 8.19
CA GLY A 10 -23.34 11.09 9.26
C GLY A 10 -23.75 10.48 10.60
N GLN A 11 -24.38 9.31 10.65
CA GLN A 11 -24.84 8.67 11.87
C GLN A 11 -23.79 7.76 12.51
N CYS A 12 -22.79 7.24 11.80
CA CYS A 12 -21.68 6.58 12.48
C CYS A 12 -20.84 7.58 13.28
N ALA A 13 -20.65 8.79 12.78
CA ALA A 13 -20.10 9.89 13.57
C ALA A 13 -21.10 10.36 14.63
N MET A 14 -22.41 10.39 14.36
CA MET A 14 -23.48 10.76 15.30
C MET A 14 -23.83 9.66 16.31
N ALA A 15 -23.81 8.37 15.96
CA ALA A 15 -24.06 7.29 16.92
C ALA A 15 -22.98 7.27 18.03
N VAL A 16 -21.74 7.61 17.66
CA VAL A 16 -20.68 7.83 18.64
C VAL A 16 -20.87 9.11 19.43
N LEU A 17 -21.47 10.15 18.85
CA LEU A 17 -21.82 11.40 19.57
C LEU A 17 -22.99 11.22 20.55
N VAL A 18 -24.04 10.45 20.19
CA VAL A 18 -25.21 10.22 21.05
C VAL A 18 -24.87 9.38 22.27
N ALA A 19 -23.95 8.41 22.14
CA ALA A 19 -23.42 7.69 23.30
C ALA A 19 -22.58 8.59 24.25
N SER A 20 -21.98 9.68 23.75
CA SER A 20 -21.26 10.65 24.58
C SER A 20 -22.15 11.61 25.35
N GLN A 21 -23.39 11.86 24.90
CA GLN A 21 -24.33 12.73 25.60
C GLN A 21 -25.09 12.04 26.75
N ALA A 22 -25.25 10.73 26.71
CA ALA A 22 -25.88 9.97 27.80
C ALA A 22 -25.01 9.81 29.06
N CYS A 23 -23.70 10.10 29.00
CA CYS A 23 -22.79 10.07 30.16
C CYS A 23 -22.55 11.44 30.80
N ALA A 24 -23.23 12.51 30.38
CA ALA A 24 -22.97 13.86 30.83
C ALA A 24 -23.75 14.28 32.11
N ALA A 25 -24.43 13.38 32.77
CA ALA A 25 -25.23 13.67 33.98
C ALA A 25 -24.66 13.01 35.23
N ASN A 26 -23.39 13.30 35.59
CA ASN A 26 -22.91 13.06 36.94
C ASN A 26 -21.84 14.11 37.32
N PRO A 27 -22.18 15.14 38.16
CA PRO A 27 -21.27 16.25 38.43
C PRO A 27 -20.33 16.03 39.61
N ALA A 28 -19.78 14.82 39.80
CA ALA A 28 -18.93 14.57 40.98
C ALA A 28 -17.72 13.69 40.69
N VAL A 29 -16.89 14.01 39.70
CA VAL A 29 -15.46 13.64 39.72
C VAL A 29 -14.66 14.68 38.93
N LYS A 30 -14.36 15.81 39.57
CA LYS A 30 -13.21 16.64 39.24
C LYS A 30 -12.00 16.09 39.98
N ALA A 31 -11.31 15.17 39.39
CA ALA A 31 -9.92 14.88 39.72
C ALA A 31 -9.18 14.72 38.39
N SER A 32 -8.68 15.86 37.89
CA SER A 32 -7.65 15.88 36.87
C SER A 32 -6.39 15.28 37.48
N VAL A 33 -6.13 13.99 37.25
CA VAL A 33 -4.81 13.41 37.51
C VAL A 33 -3.90 13.93 36.41
N ASN A 34 -3.28 15.06 36.64
CA ASN A 34 -2.09 15.49 35.91
C ASN A 34 -0.96 14.53 36.31
N LEU A 35 -0.84 13.42 35.58
CA LEU A 35 0.39 12.63 35.65
C LEU A 35 1.49 13.48 34.99
N PRO A 36 2.60 13.76 35.71
CA PRO A 36 3.67 14.58 35.16
C PRO A 36 4.29 13.85 33.95
N LEU A 37 4.47 14.58 32.85
CA LEU A 37 5.17 14.12 31.61
C LEU A 37 6.59 13.59 31.87
N ALA A 38 7.11 13.71 33.09
CA ALA A 38 8.47 13.36 33.48
C ALA A 38 8.70 11.87 33.78
N ALA A 39 7.67 11.00 33.72
CA ALA A 39 7.80 9.59 34.08
C ALA A 39 8.09 8.65 32.91
N TYR A 40 8.13 9.16 31.66
CA TYR A 40 8.42 8.31 30.49
C TYR A 40 9.79 8.68 29.90
N PRO A 41 10.73 7.72 29.76
CA PRO A 41 12.04 8.01 29.18
C PRO A 41 11.91 8.46 27.72
N LEU A 42 12.46 9.63 27.41
CA LEU A 42 12.38 10.35 26.14
C LEU A 42 13.24 9.74 25.01
N LYS A 43 13.53 8.44 25.00
CA LYS A 43 14.22 7.77 23.89
C LYS A 43 13.42 6.56 23.44
N ALA A 44 12.68 6.73 22.34
CA ALA A 44 12.19 5.59 21.57
C ALA A 44 13.41 4.84 20.99
N GLN A 45 13.78 3.73 21.58
CA GLN A 45 14.68 2.78 20.91
C GLN A 45 13.79 1.88 20.05
N PRO A 46 14.16 1.63 18.77
CA PRO A 46 13.49 0.62 17.98
C PRO A 46 13.64 -0.73 18.68
N ALA A 47 12.55 -1.48 18.73
CA ALA A 47 12.52 -2.80 19.32
C ALA A 47 13.59 -3.69 18.68
N SER A 48 14.60 -4.09 19.46
CA SER A 48 15.59 -5.07 19.05
C SER A 48 14.98 -6.48 19.14
N GLY A 49 14.32 -6.89 18.10
CA GLY A 49 13.88 -8.25 17.87
C GLY A 49 14.37 -8.67 16.49
N SER A 50 15.45 -9.41 16.45
CA SER A 50 16.06 -10.00 15.26
C SER A 50 15.04 -10.87 14.54
N VAL A 51 14.52 -10.40 13.43
CA VAL A 51 13.95 -11.25 12.37
C VAL A 51 14.55 -10.75 11.05
N THR A 52 15.30 -11.65 10.43
CA THR A 52 15.84 -11.65 9.05
C THR A 52 15.49 -10.49 8.12
N ASP A 53 16.48 -9.78 7.73
CA ASP A 53 16.91 -8.90 6.63
C ASP A 53 15.96 -8.33 5.58
N LYS A 54 14.64 -8.41 5.73
CA LYS A 54 13.67 -7.56 5.00
C LYS A 54 12.62 -7.09 5.99
N LYS A 55 12.68 -5.84 6.40
CA LYS A 55 11.56 -5.21 7.11
C LYS A 55 10.32 -5.34 6.20
N PRO A 56 9.27 -6.06 6.63
CA PRO A 56 7.99 -6.00 5.92
C PRO A 56 7.54 -4.53 5.86
N GLY A 57 6.88 -4.15 4.76
CA GLY A 57 6.37 -2.79 4.65
C GLY A 57 5.45 -2.44 5.82
N LEU A 58 5.47 -1.19 6.21
CA LEU A 58 4.62 -0.68 7.28
C LEU A 58 3.15 -0.97 6.94
N ALA A 59 2.43 -1.66 7.85
CA ALA A 59 1.06 -2.14 7.66
C ALA A 59 0.84 -3.11 6.48
N GLU A 60 1.87 -3.76 5.98
CA GLU A 60 1.74 -4.79 4.94
C GLU A 60 0.95 -6.00 5.45
N GLY A 61 0.08 -6.55 4.58
CA GLY A 61 -0.83 -7.65 4.90
C GLY A 61 -2.22 -7.17 5.32
N PRO A 62 -3.19 -8.10 5.42
CA PRO A 62 -4.55 -7.74 5.75
C PRO A 62 -4.66 -7.26 7.20
N GLY A 63 -5.47 -6.24 7.41
CA GLY A 63 -5.68 -5.65 8.72
C GLY A 63 -7.14 -5.54 9.13
N VAL A 64 -7.37 -5.39 10.41
CA VAL A 64 -8.68 -5.09 11.01
C VAL A 64 -8.56 -4.02 12.08
N TRP A 65 -9.66 -3.33 12.34
CA TRP A 65 -9.73 -2.18 13.23
C TRP A 65 -10.57 -2.47 14.45
N MET A 66 -10.05 -2.18 15.63
CA MET A 66 -10.70 -2.35 16.92
C MET A 66 -10.87 -1.01 17.62
N ASN A 67 -12.07 -0.75 18.14
CA ASN A 67 -12.32 0.40 19.00
C ASN A 67 -11.87 0.11 20.44
N MET A 68 -11.53 1.15 21.19
CA MET A 68 -11.07 1.03 22.59
C MET A 68 -12.13 0.46 23.56
N TRP A 69 -13.39 0.34 23.12
CA TRP A 69 -14.47 -0.29 23.89
C TRP A 69 -14.76 -1.72 23.47
N SER A 70 -14.13 -2.19 22.39
CA SER A 70 -14.45 -3.47 21.75
C SER A 70 -13.36 -4.51 21.98
N TYR A 71 -12.69 -4.47 23.15
CA TYR A 71 -11.76 -5.53 23.51
C TYR A 71 -12.48 -6.88 23.53
N PRO A 72 -11.81 -7.97 23.10
CA PRO A 72 -12.41 -9.31 23.09
C PRO A 72 -12.83 -9.74 24.50
N LYS A 73 -13.85 -10.58 24.57
CA LYS A 73 -14.34 -11.18 25.83
C LYS A 73 -13.54 -12.42 26.22
N GLU A 74 -13.02 -13.14 25.22
CA GLU A 74 -12.06 -14.21 25.38
C GLU A 74 -10.70 -13.65 25.82
N ASP A 75 -9.82 -14.54 26.28
CA ASP A 75 -8.44 -14.16 26.57
C ASP A 75 -7.71 -13.66 25.31
N PHE A 76 -6.73 -12.78 25.49
CA PHE A 76 -6.07 -12.12 24.37
C PHE A 76 -5.24 -13.08 23.52
N GLU A 77 -4.76 -14.20 24.08
CA GLU A 77 -4.02 -15.17 23.29
C GLU A 77 -4.94 -15.93 22.34
N THR A 78 -6.08 -16.42 22.81
CA THR A 78 -7.11 -17.05 21.98
C THR A 78 -7.58 -16.11 20.87
N TYR A 79 -7.80 -14.82 21.20
CA TYR A 79 -8.15 -13.80 20.21
C TYR A 79 -7.06 -13.62 19.16
N ALA A 80 -5.81 -13.44 19.57
CA ALA A 80 -4.69 -13.24 18.64
C ALA A 80 -4.47 -14.47 17.75
N GLN A 81 -4.57 -15.68 18.31
CA GLN A 81 -4.52 -16.92 17.54
C GLN A 81 -5.65 -17.00 16.52
N GLY A 82 -6.86 -16.59 16.92
CA GLY A 82 -8.02 -16.50 16.01
C GLY A 82 -7.79 -15.53 14.85
N LEU A 83 -7.23 -14.34 15.10
CA LEU A 83 -6.87 -13.40 14.06
C LEU A 83 -5.81 -13.96 13.10
N TYR A 84 -4.76 -14.59 13.66
CA TYR A 84 -3.68 -15.19 12.88
C TYR A 84 -4.20 -16.29 11.95
N SER A 85 -5.06 -17.18 12.46
CA SER A 85 -5.67 -18.27 11.68
C SER A 85 -6.56 -17.74 10.53
N LYS A 86 -7.15 -16.55 10.70
CA LYS A 86 -7.92 -15.82 9.70
C LYS A 86 -7.02 -15.00 8.75
N GLY A 87 -5.71 -15.16 8.81
CA GLY A 87 -4.76 -14.50 7.92
C GLY A 87 -4.45 -13.05 8.28
N ILE A 88 -5.00 -12.49 9.37
CA ILE A 88 -4.77 -11.10 9.78
C ILE A 88 -3.30 -10.92 10.21
N ARG A 89 -2.71 -9.80 9.80
CA ARG A 89 -1.32 -9.44 10.09
C ARG A 89 -1.16 -8.07 10.75
N ASN A 90 -2.24 -7.27 10.73
CA ASN A 90 -2.26 -5.96 11.38
C ASN A 90 -3.55 -5.79 12.19
N LEU A 91 -3.40 -5.41 13.44
CA LEU A 91 -4.50 -4.99 14.31
C LEU A 91 -4.34 -3.51 14.62
N PHE A 92 -5.26 -2.70 14.12
CA PHE A 92 -5.34 -1.28 14.44
C PHE A 92 -6.22 -1.11 15.68
N ILE A 93 -5.64 -0.72 16.82
CA ILE A 93 -6.36 -0.54 18.09
C ILE A 93 -6.52 0.92 18.45
N GLN A 94 -7.73 1.35 18.77
CA GLN A 94 -7.96 2.69 19.30
C GLN A 94 -7.40 2.82 20.70
N THR A 95 -6.48 3.74 20.91
CA THR A 95 -5.90 4.00 22.22
C THR A 95 -6.55 5.21 22.90
N SER A 96 -6.99 6.19 22.12
CA SER A 96 -7.52 7.45 22.66
C SER A 96 -8.46 8.20 21.70
N ARG A 97 -9.05 9.24 22.24
CA ARG A 97 -9.76 10.33 21.55
C ARG A 97 -9.32 11.66 22.17
N SER A 98 -9.66 12.79 21.55
CA SER A 98 -9.33 14.11 22.10
C SER A 98 -9.80 14.31 23.55
N ASN A 99 -10.94 13.72 23.92
CA ASN A 99 -11.57 13.85 25.25
C ASN A 99 -11.33 12.68 26.21
N THR A 100 -10.39 11.77 25.90
CA THR A 100 -10.03 10.64 26.76
C THR A 100 -8.57 10.69 27.19
N PRO A 101 -8.13 9.90 28.18
CA PRO A 101 -6.70 9.71 28.45
C PRO A 101 -5.93 9.28 27.19
N ALA A 102 -4.62 9.50 27.20
CA ALA A 102 -3.74 9.13 26.08
C ALA A 102 -3.79 7.63 25.78
N ILE A 103 -3.99 6.80 26.78
CA ILE A 103 -4.23 5.35 26.67
C ILE A 103 -5.41 5.02 27.59
N ALA A 104 -6.53 4.65 26.99
CA ALA A 104 -7.78 4.43 27.71
C ALA A 104 -7.76 3.19 28.62
N SER A 105 -7.01 2.16 28.23
CA SER A 105 -6.94 0.86 28.95
C SER A 105 -5.52 0.27 28.86
N PRO A 106 -4.54 0.82 29.61
CA PRO A 106 -3.13 0.45 29.44
C PRO A 106 -2.86 -1.05 29.71
N ASP A 107 -3.47 -1.63 30.74
CA ASP A 107 -3.27 -3.05 31.09
C ASP A 107 -3.77 -3.98 29.98
N LYS A 108 -4.97 -3.71 29.44
CA LYS A 108 -5.52 -4.48 28.34
C LYS A 108 -4.70 -4.30 27.06
N LEU A 109 -4.24 -3.08 26.79
CA LEU A 109 -3.40 -2.78 25.64
C LEU A 109 -2.08 -3.58 25.73
N GLY A 110 -1.43 -3.60 26.89
CA GLY A 110 -0.19 -4.34 27.10
C GLY A 110 -0.36 -5.84 26.84
N GLN A 111 -1.39 -6.46 27.41
CA GLN A 111 -1.70 -7.89 27.19
C GLN A 111 -2.02 -8.17 25.72
N LEU A 112 -2.78 -7.29 25.05
CA LEU A 112 -3.12 -7.44 23.63
C LEU A 112 -1.88 -7.38 22.73
N ILE A 113 -0.96 -6.43 22.98
CA ILE A 113 0.29 -6.31 22.22
C ILE A 113 1.11 -7.61 22.37
N GLU A 114 1.31 -8.09 23.58
CA GLU A 114 2.09 -9.31 23.85
C GLU A 114 1.49 -10.52 23.15
N ALA A 115 0.17 -10.72 23.26
CA ALA A 115 -0.53 -11.80 22.59
C ALA A 115 -0.43 -11.71 21.06
N CYS A 116 -0.63 -10.53 20.48
CA CYS A 116 -0.53 -10.34 19.03
C CYS A 116 0.89 -10.58 18.52
N HIS A 117 1.92 -10.09 19.21
CA HIS A 117 3.32 -10.28 18.82
C HIS A 117 3.74 -11.75 18.83
N LYS A 118 3.21 -12.56 19.76
CA LYS A 118 3.43 -14.02 19.78
C LYS A 118 3.02 -14.69 18.47
N TYR A 119 2.02 -14.15 17.77
CA TYR A 119 1.52 -14.64 16.49
C TYR A 119 1.97 -13.79 15.30
N ASN A 120 3.01 -12.94 15.42
CA ASN A 120 3.49 -12.06 14.38
C ASN A 120 2.40 -11.13 13.78
N ILE A 121 1.46 -10.70 14.62
CA ILE A 121 0.46 -9.68 14.27
C ILE A 121 0.98 -8.34 14.80
N ARG A 122 1.15 -7.37 13.90
CA ARG A 122 1.51 -6.00 14.29
C ARG A 122 0.34 -5.31 14.97
N VAL A 123 0.62 -4.55 16.02
CA VAL A 123 -0.37 -3.75 16.74
C VAL A 123 -0.09 -2.27 16.51
N ILE A 124 -1.01 -1.60 15.83
CA ILE A 124 -0.88 -0.21 15.41
C ILE A 124 -1.88 0.63 16.19
N ALA A 125 -1.41 1.61 16.92
CA ALA A 125 -2.30 2.50 17.67
C ALA A 125 -2.98 3.51 16.76
N TRP A 126 -4.28 3.73 16.97
CA TRP A 126 -4.97 4.85 16.35
C TRP A 126 -5.73 5.69 17.39
N SER A 127 -5.92 6.97 17.09
CA SER A 127 -6.71 7.89 17.91
C SER A 127 -7.66 8.68 17.03
N PHE A 128 -8.78 9.11 17.60
CA PHE A 128 -9.66 10.09 16.96
C PHE A 128 -9.29 11.48 17.42
N ALA A 129 -8.57 12.23 16.58
CA ALA A 129 -8.12 13.57 16.87
C ALA A 129 -9.11 14.62 16.33
N GLU A 130 -9.64 15.47 17.20
CA GLU A 130 -10.53 16.58 16.79
C GLU A 130 -9.76 17.81 16.33
N LEU A 131 -8.46 17.91 16.64
CA LEU A 131 -7.55 19.01 16.30
C LEU A 131 -8.04 20.40 16.79
N ILE A 132 -8.81 20.45 17.89
CA ILE A 132 -9.13 21.70 18.58
C ILE A 132 -7.85 22.22 19.25
N ASP A 133 -7.12 21.32 19.90
CA ASP A 133 -5.74 21.53 20.36
C ASP A 133 -4.86 20.47 19.70
N PRO A 134 -4.23 20.80 18.56
CA PRO A 134 -3.44 19.84 17.80
C PRO A 134 -2.22 19.32 18.57
N ILE A 135 -1.65 20.12 19.49
CA ILE A 135 -0.49 19.68 20.28
C ILE A 135 -0.92 18.70 21.38
N ALA A 136 -2.04 18.97 22.05
CA ALA A 136 -2.58 18.04 23.05
C ALA A 136 -2.97 16.70 22.41
N ASP A 137 -3.61 16.70 21.24
CA ASP A 137 -3.93 15.49 20.49
C ASP A 137 -2.67 14.74 20.00
N ALA A 138 -1.65 15.46 19.54
CA ALA A 138 -0.37 14.87 19.14
C ALA A 138 0.34 14.19 20.31
N ASN A 139 0.33 14.80 21.51
CA ASN A 139 0.94 14.24 22.71
C ASN A 139 0.31 12.90 23.12
N LYS A 140 -0.97 12.66 22.81
CA LYS A 140 -1.61 11.35 23.04
C LYS A 140 -1.03 10.27 22.13
N MET A 141 -0.78 10.57 20.86
CA MET A 141 -0.14 9.64 19.95
C MET A 141 1.33 9.40 20.30
N ILE A 142 2.03 10.44 20.78
CA ILE A 142 3.41 10.30 21.28
C ILE A 142 3.43 9.41 22.53
N ALA A 143 2.46 9.55 23.44
CA ALA A 143 2.34 8.67 24.59
C ALA A 143 2.08 7.22 24.18
N ALA A 144 1.23 6.98 23.17
CA ALA A 144 1.02 5.64 22.60
C ALA A 144 2.31 5.07 21.99
N ALA A 145 3.06 5.85 21.21
CA ALA A 145 4.35 5.44 20.64
C ALA A 145 5.38 5.04 21.71
N ASN A 146 5.36 5.71 22.85
CA ASN A 146 6.26 5.45 23.98
C ASN A 146 5.74 4.37 24.94
N PHE A 147 4.52 3.90 24.77
CA PHE A 147 3.94 2.87 25.62
C PHE A 147 4.75 1.56 25.53
N ARG A 148 4.88 0.91 26.68
CA ARG A 148 5.48 -0.43 26.78
C ARG A 148 4.57 -1.31 27.64
N SER A 149 4.38 -2.55 27.20
CA SER A 149 3.72 -3.58 28.00
C SER A 149 4.58 -3.98 29.21
N PRO A 150 4.05 -4.73 30.17
CA PRO A 150 4.85 -5.23 31.29
C PRO A 150 6.13 -5.97 30.90
N ASN A 151 6.11 -6.70 29.76
CA ASN A 151 7.27 -7.42 29.23
C ASN A 151 8.08 -6.58 28.19
N GLY A 152 7.84 -5.26 28.10
CA GLY A 152 8.61 -4.34 27.28
C GLY A 152 8.22 -4.28 25.80
N HIS A 153 7.15 -4.95 25.37
CA HIS A 153 6.65 -4.85 23.99
C HIS A 153 6.08 -3.48 23.71
N ALA A 154 6.35 -2.97 22.51
CA ALA A 154 5.87 -1.67 22.01
C ALA A 154 4.81 -1.83 20.93
N LEU A 155 4.09 -0.75 20.65
CA LEU A 155 3.28 -0.63 19.44
C LEU A 155 4.22 -0.53 18.20
N ASP A 156 3.82 -1.14 17.10
CA ASP A 156 4.62 -1.21 15.87
C ASP A 156 4.58 0.09 15.07
N ALA A 157 3.49 0.87 15.20
CA ALA A 157 3.29 2.15 14.54
C ALA A 157 2.17 2.95 15.22
N ILE A 158 2.03 4.22 14.81
CA ILE A 158 0.86 5.03 15.14
C ILE A 158 0.12 5.48 13.88
N ALA A 159 -1.21 5.55 13.97
CA ALA A 159 -2.12 5.85 12.88
C ALA A 159 -3.20 6.87 13.32
N PRO A 160 -2.84 8.13 13.53
CA PRO A 160 -3.83 9.14 13.91
C PRO A 160 -4.94 9.28 12.88
N ASN A 161 -6.18 9.22 13.34
CA ASN A 161 -7.37 9.43 12.51
C ASN A 161 -7.77 10.91 12.56
N LEU A 162 -7.61 11.57 11.41
CA LEU A 162 -7.71 13.01 11.22
C LEU A 162 -8.93 13.34 10.35
N GLU A 163 -10.05 13.61 11.00
CA GLU A 163 -11.35 13.83 10.33
C GLU A 163 -11.95 15.20 10.58
N LYS A 164 -11.48 15.94 11.60
CA LYS A 164 -12.06 17.20 12.03
C LYS A 164 -11.05 18.34 12.01
N ASN A 165 -11.53 19.57 11.83
CA ASN A 165 -10.74 20.80 11.90
C ASN A 165 -9.48 20.77 11.00
N LEU A 166 -9.57 20.12 9.86
CA LEU A 166 -8.48 20.00 8.91
C LEU A 166 -8.20 21.36 8.25
N SER A 167 -7.06 21.92 8.59
CA SER A 167 -6.44 23.05 7.88
C SER A 167 -4.96 22.77 7.71
N VAL A 168 -4.31 23.48 6.80
CA VAL A 168 -2.84 23.36 6.62
C VAL A 168 -2.16 23.64 7.97
N ALA A 169 -2.56 24.68 8.70
CA ALA A 169 -1.93 25.06 9.95
C ALA A 169 -2.12 24.03 11.07
N THR A 170 -3.34 23.51 11.25
CA THR A 170 -3.62 22.53 12.32
C THR A 170 -2.94 21.20 12.06
N VAL A 171 -2.99 20.70 10.81
CA VAL A 171 -2.36 19.41 10.44
C VAL A 171 -0.84 19.54 10.45
N GLU A 172 -0.27 20.67 10.00
CA GLU A 172 1.18 20.90 10.07
C GLU A 172 1.64 20.94 11.54
N ALA A 173 0.96 21.70 12.41
CA ALA A 173 1.30 21.80 13.83
C ALA A 173 1.28 20.42 14.52
N TYR A 174 0.22 19.63 14.27
CA TYR A 174 0.06 18.28 14.80
C TYR A 174 1.17 17.34 14.32
N SER A 175 1.36 17.28 13.02
CA SER A 175 2.24 16.27 12.37
C SER A 175 3.72 16.59 12.59
N ALA A 176 4.09 17.89 12.48
CA ALA A 176 5.46 18.33 12.75
C ALA A 176 5.84 18.13 14.22
N HIS A 177 4.90 18.30 15.17
CA HIS A 177 5.17 18.04 16.59
C HIS A 177 5.45 16.56 16.83
N ILE A 178 4.67 15.64 16.25
CA ILE A 178 4.93 14.20 16.34
C ILE A 178 6.31 13.86 15.75
N ARG A 179 6.62 14.33 14.54
CA ARG A 179 7.91 14.08 13.89
C ARG A 179 9.09 14.65 14.68
N LYS A 180 8.94 15.82 15.26
CA LYS A 180 9.98 16.45 16.09
C LYS A 180 10.34 15.58 17.29
N ILE A 181 9.37 14.93 17.92
CA ILE A 181 9.58 14.13 19.14
C ILE A 181 9.97 12.69 18.84
N LEU A 182 9.31 12.05 17.88
CA LEU A 182 9.54 10.64 17.56
C LEU A 182 10.66 10.41 16.54
N GLY A 183 11.04 11.45 15.81
CA GLY A 183 12.06 11.38 14.76
C GLY A 183 11.50 11.01 13.38
N PRO A 184 12.33 11.13 12.33
CA PRO A 184 11.91 10.90 10.95
C PRO A 184 11.62 9.42 10.64
N ASP A 185 12.26 8.49 11.34
CA ASP A 185 12.19 7.05 11.05
C ASP A 185 11.08 6.33 11.82
N TYR A 186 10.35 7.02 12.72
CA TYR A 186 9.25 6.40 13.45
C TYR A 186 8.07 6.13 12.51
N PRO A 187 7.51 4.90 12.47
CA PRO A 187 6.43 4.53 11.56
C PRO A 187 5.14 5.32 11.81
N LEU A 188 4.72 6.13 10.84
CA LEU A 188 3.59 7.04 10.98
C LEU A 188 2.61 6.93 9.81
N ILE A 189 1.34 6.64 10.11
CA ILE A 189 0.26 6.43 9.14
C ILE A 189 -0.77 7.55 9.31
N ALA A 190 -1.13 8.29 8.26
CA ALA A 190 -2.27 9.22 8.32
C ALA A 190 -3.56 8.49 7.96
N VAL A 191 -4.54 8.47 8.87
CA VAL A 191 -5.88 7.97 8.57
C VAL A 191 -6.79 9.14 8.23
N ILE A 192 -7.33 9.14 7.03
CA ILE A 192 -8.13 10.24 6.49
C ILE A 192 -9.27 9.74 5.60
N PHE A 193 -10.24 10.61 5.32
CA PHE A 193 -11.32 10.28 4.38
C PHE A 193 -10.80 9.98 2.97
N SER A 194 -11.51 9.10 2.26
CA SER A 194 -11.31 8.96 0.81
C SER A 194 -11.50 10.30 0.10
N PRO A 195 -10.61 10.65 -0.84
CA PRO A 195 -10.76 11.86 -1.63
C PRO A 195 -12.01 11.85 -2.55
N LEU A 196 -12.67 10.71 -2.69
CA LEU A 196 -13.93 10.57 -3.43
C LEU A 196 -15.15 10.85 -2.56
N ASN A 197 -15.01 10.96 -1.25
CA ASN A 197 -16.10 11.35 -0.38
C ASN A 197 -16.58 12.77 -0.71
N ARG A 198 -17.88 12.98 -0.59
CA ARG A 198 -18.50 14.28 -0.80
C ARG A 198 -18.55 15.06 0.51
N GLY A 199 -18.15 16.30 0.49
CA GLY A 199 -18.29 17.20 1.63
C GLY A 199 -17.15 18.21 1.78
N PRO A 200 -17.38 19.28 2.55
CA PRO A 200 -16.41 20.37 2.70
C PRO A 200 -15.10 19.94 3.41
N MET A 201 -15.15 18.88 4.21
CA MET A 201 -13.97 18.37 4.92
C MET A 201 -12.95 17.80 3.93
N VAL A 202 -13.41 17.03 2.95
CA VAL A 202 -12.54 16.42 1.94
C VAL A 202 -11.88 17.49 1.06
N ALA A 203 -12.63 18.53 0.68
CA ALA A 203 -12.10 19.62 -0.12
C ALA A 203 -11.01 20.44 0.61
N ARG A 204 -11.02 20.44 1.95
CA ARG A 204 -10.06 21.17 2.80
C ARG A 204 -8.88 20.29 3.25
N THR A 205 -8.88 19.02 2.93
CA THR A 205 -7.82 18.07 3.33
C THR A 205 -6.47 18.50 2.79
N PRO A 206 -5.47 18.79 3.65
CA PRO A 206 -4.17 19.30 3.22
C PRO A 206 -3.24 18.16 2.77
N TRP A 207 -3.53 17.55 1.63
CA TRP A 207 -2.86 16.35 1.10
C TRP A 207 -1.34 16.45 1.06
N LYS A 208 -0.79 17.61 0.70
CA LYS A 208 0.66 17.82 0.64
C LYS A 208 1.31 17.82 2.02
N VAL A 209 0.60 18.27 3.05
CA VAL A 209 1.08 18.20 4.45
C VAL A 209 1.14 16.75 4.90
N PHE A 210 0.12 15.96 4.60
CA PHE A 210 0.16 14.53 4.88
C PHE A 210 1.32 13.84 4.16
N ALA A 211 1.51 14.09 2.87
CA ALA A 211 2.61 13.51 2.09
C ALA A 211 4.02 13.92 2.59
N LYS A 212 4.13 15.05 3.30
CA LYS A 212 5.38 15.54 3.90
C LYS A 212 5.74 14.80 5.18
N HIS A 213 4.77 14.46 6.01
CA HIS A 213 5.02 13.99 7.38
C HIS A 213 4.76 12.50 7.60
N TYR A 214 4.01 11.83 6.73
CA TYR A 214 3.58 10.45 6.94
C TYR A 214 4.21 9.49 5.93
N ASP A 215 4.47 8.27 6.39
CA ASP A 215 5.07 7.22 5.56
C ASP A 215 4.00 6.53 4.72
N VAL A 216 2.76 6.44 5.25
CA VAL A 216 1.62 5.81 4.61
C VAL A 216 0.39 6.70 4.74
N ILE A 217 -0.40 6.80 3.68
CA ILE A 217 -1.75 7.35 3.73
C ILE A 217 -2.76 6.21 3.82
N ALA A 218 -3.46 6.09 4.94
CA ALA A 218 -4.56 5.15 5.13
C ALA A 218 -5.89 5.86 4.87
N THR A 219 -6.59 5.50 3.80
CA THR A 219 -7.79 6.20 3.37
C THR A 219 -9.04 5.36 3.56
N MET A 220 -10.08 5.96 4.19
CA MET A 220 -11.37 5.31 4.45
C MET A 220 -12.22 5.27 3.17
N ALA A 221 -12.15 4.15 2.46
CA ALA A 221 -12.87 3.91 1.22
C ALA A 221 -14.15 3.07 1.47
N TYR A 222 -15.17 3.69 2.06
CA TYR A 222 -16.44 3.04 2.37
C TYR A 222 -17.38 3.12 1.15
N TRP A 223 -17.30 2.13 0.25
CA TRP A 223 -18.11 2.08 -0.99
C TRP A 223 -19.59 1.83 -0.74
N ASN A 224 -20.00 1.32 0.43
CA ASN A 224 -21.40 1.11 0.81
C ASN A 224 -22.07 2.38 1.36
N GLY A 225 -21.40 3.53 1.31
CA GLY A 225 -21.93 4.79 1.80
C GLY A 225 -23.20 5.23 1.05
N LYS A 226 -24.12 5.88 1.76
CA LYS A 226 -25.44 6.30 1.25
C LYS A 226 -25.42 7.02 -0.11
N TYR A 227 -24.37 7.76 -0.40
CA TYR A 227 -24.22 8.58 -1.60
C TYR A 227 -23.21 8.02 -2.59
N GLN A 228 -22.71 6.79 -2.35
CA GLN A 228 -21.76 6.14 -3.25
C GLN A 228 -22.52 5.38 -4.33
N THR A 229 -22.08 5.55 -5.56
CA THR A 229 -22.66 4.89 -6.74
C THR A 229 -21.66 3.95 -7.42
N LEU A 230 -20.41 3.96 -6.96
CA LEU A 230 -19.36 3.11 -7.50
C LEU A 230 -19.31 1.80 -6.70
N ASP A 231 -19.01 0.71 -7.40
CA ASP A 231 -18.74 -0.58 -6.78
C ASP A 231 -17.41 -0.59 -5.98
N ALA A 232 -17.18 -1.65 -5.22
CA ALA A 232 -16.02 -1.78 -4.35
C ALA A 232 -14.68 -1.67 -5.11
N TYR A 233 -14.58 -2.27 -6.30
CA TYR A 233 -13.39 -2.23 -7.13
C TYR A 233 -13.12 -0.81 -7.64
N THR A 234 -14.09 -0.23 -8.30
CA THR A 234 -13.97 1.10 -8.93
C THR A 234 -13.70 2.18 -7.89
N TYR A 235 -14.43 2.17 -6.77
CA TYR A 235 -14.26 3.14 -5.69
C TYR A 235 -12.86 3.05 -5.07
N THR A 236 -12.41 1.83 -4.74
CA THR A 236 -11.09 1.61 -4.12
C THR A 236 -9.98 2.05 -5.07
N ARG A 237 -10.03 1.63 -6.33
CA ARG A 237 -9.00 1.96 -7.30
C ARG A 237 -8.90 3.46 -7.56
N GLN A 238 -10.04 4.14 -7.78
CA GLN A 238 -10.07 5.59 -7.96
C GLN A 238 -9.62 6.35 -6.70
N THR A 239 -9.91 5.82 -5.50
CA THR A 239 -9.40 6.39 -4.25
C THR A 239 -7.88 6.40 -4.22
N ILE A 240 -7.22 5.28 -4.54
CA ILE A 240 -5.76 5.16 -4.59
C ILE A 240 -5.17 6.15 -5.59
N GLN A 241 -5.69 6.15 -6.81
CA GLN A 241 -5.28 7.06 -7.87
C GLN A 241 -5.38 8.53 -7.43
N LYS A 242 -6.50 8.90 -6.82
CA LYS A 242 -6.76 10.27 -6.39
C LYS A 242 -5.85 10.72 -5.24
N VAL A 243 -5.49 9.80 -4.33
CA VAL A 243 -4.49 10.08 -3.27
C VAL A 243 -3.14 10.45 -3.91
N HIS A 244 -2.64 9.66 -4.86
CA HIS A 244 -1.38 9.95 -5.56
C HIS A 244 -1.43 11.30 -6.32
N GLN A 245 -2.55 11.59 -7.00
CA GLN A 245 -2.74 12.87 -7.68
C GLN A 245 -2.69 14.07 -6.72
N LEU A 246 -3.41 14.00 -5.60
CA LEU A 246 -3.54 15.10 -4.66
C LEU A 246 -2.28 15.33 -3.82
N THR A 247 -1.57 14.26 -3.51
CA THR A 247 -0.27 14.31 -2.81
C THR A 247 0.87 14.70 -3.74
N GLN A 248 0.71 14.52 -5.05
CA GLN A 248 1.78 14.63 -6.07
C GLN A 248 2.94 13.66 -5.77
N ARG A 249 2.64 12.52 -5.15
CA ARG A 249 3.61 11.51 -4.75
C ARG A 249 3.14 10.12 -5.21
N PRO A 250 3.43 9.73 -6.46
CA PRO A 250 3.08 8.40 -6.98
C PRO A 250 3.82 7.26 -6.27
N ASP A 251 4.90 7.61 -5.59
CA ASP A 251 5.72 6.69 -4.78
C ASP A 251 5.26 6.55 -3.32
N LEU A 252 4.25 7.32 -2.89
CA LEU A 252 3.75 7.30 -1.53
C LEU A 252 2.95 6.02 -1.28
N ASP A 253 3.25 5.34 -0.18
CA ASP A 253 2.53 4.15 0.19
C ASP A 253 1.07 4.48 0.56
N VAL A 254 0.12 3.75 -0.03
CA VAL A 254 -1.30 3.88 0.25
C VAL A 254 -1.82 2.60 0.88
N HIS A 255 -2.51 2.74 2.00
CA HIS A 255 -3.29 1.70 2.65
C HIS A 255 -4.77 2.04 2.52
N VAL A 256 -5.63 1.10 2.16
CA VAL A 256 -7.05 1.40 2.02
C VAL A 256 -7.85 0.71 3.12
N ILE A 257 -8.73 1.45 3.76
CA ILE A 257 -9.64 0.97 4.79
C ILE A 257 -11.02 0.77 4.16
N GLY A 258 -11.42 -0.48 3.97
CA GLY A 258 -12.73 -0.83 3.49
C GLY A 258 -13.76 -0.94 4.62
N ASP A 259 -15.04 -1.03 4.24
CA ASP A 259 -16.14 -1.21 5.18
C ASP A 259 -16.27 -2.70 5.56
N GLY A 260 -16.18 -3.01 6.87
CA GLY A 260 -16.44 -4.35 7.41
C GLY A 260 -17.90 -4.60 7.76
N MET A 261 -18.72 -3.54 7.79
CA MET A 261 -20.13 -3.65 8.19
C MET A 261 -21.04 -3.79 6.97
N GLY A 262 -21.73 -4.92 6.86
CA GLY A 262 -22.70 -5.15 5.78
C GLY A 262 -22.08 -5.37 4.39
N THR A 263 -20.78 -5.42 4.28
CA THR A 263 -20.05 -5.71 3.03
C THR A 263 -20.18 -7.19 2.68
N ARG A 264 -20.47 -7.49 1.43
CA ARG A 264 -20.57 -8.87 0.94
C ARG A 264 -19.19 -9.43 0.62
N CYS A 265 -19.03 -10.76 0.69
CA CYS A 265 -17.75 -11.43 0.45
C CYS A 265 -17.17 -11.19 -0.98
N ASN A 266 -18.05 -11.07 -1.98
CA ASN A 266 -17.61 -10.72 -3.34
C ASN A 266 -17.08 -9.28 -3.42
N GLU A 267 -17.63 -8.34 -2.66
CA GLU A 267 -17.14 -6.96 -2.59
C GLU A 267 -15.76 -6.90 -1.91
N ILE A 268 -15.53 -7.73 -0.89
CA ILE A 268 -14.18 -7.87 -0.29
C ILE A 268 -13.19 -8.41 -1.33
N THR A 269 -13.60 -9.34 -2.17
CA THR A 269 -12.78 -9.87 -3.27
C THR A 269 -12.45 -8.77 -4.28
N GLU A 270 -13.44 -7.98 -4.70
CA GLU A 270 -13.24 -6.86 -5.61
C GLU A 270 -12.37 -5.75 -5.00
N PHE A 271 -12.53 -5.48 -3.71
CA PHE A 271 -11.67 -4.60 -2.95
C PHE A 271 -10.19 -5.05 -3.00
N MET A 272 -9.91 -6.33 -2.73
CA MET A 272 -8.55 -6.86 -2.79
C MET A 272 -7.94 -6.80 -4.21
N ARG A 273 -8.75 -7.06 -5.24
CA ARG A 273 -8.32 -6.87 -6.63
C ARG A 273 -7.94 -5.43 -6.92
N ALA A 274 -8.77 -4.48 -6.45
CA ALA A 274 -8.53 -3.06 -6.63
C ALA A 274 -7.27 -2.57 -5.89
N LEU A 275 -6.96 -3.12 -4.71
CA LEU A 275 -5.70 -2.84 -4.00
C LEU A 275 -4.50 -3.21 -4.88
N ARG A 276 -4.49 -4.43 -5.44
CA ARG A 276 -3.43 -4.89 -6.33
C ARG A 276 -3.31 -4.00 -7.57
N ASP A 277 -4.42 -3.79 -8.25
CA ASP A 277 -4.46 -3.10 -9.55
C ASP A 277 -4.23 -1.59 -9.40
N GLY A 278 -4.49 -1.03 -8.23
CA GLY A 278 -4.20 0.35 -7.88
C GLY A 278 -2.79 0.57 -7.32
N GLY A 279 -2.05 -0.49 -7.06
CA GLY A 279 -0.71 -0.39 -6.47
C GLY A 279 -0.72 0.02 -5.01
N ALA A 280 -1.79 -0.27 -4.26
CA ALA A 280 -1.82 -0.04 -2.81
C ALA A 280 -0.83 -0.97 -2.10
N GLN A 281 -0.25 -0.49 -1.00
CA GLN A 281 0.62 -1.29 -0.15
C GLN A 281 -0.16 -2.43 0.51
N SER A 282 -1.37 -2.15 1.01
CA SER A 282 -2.19 -3.09 1.76
C SER A 282 -3.61 -2.57 1.96
N GLY A 283 -4.45 -3.38 2.61
CA GLY A 283 -5.80 -3.00 2.97
C GLY A 283 -6.29 -3.64 4.26
N SER A 284 -7.32 -3.04 4.82
CA SER A 284 -7.95 -3.48 6.06
C SER A 284 -9.47 -3.24 6.02
N LEU A 285 -10.20 -3.84 6.96
CA LEU A 285 -11.64 -3.62 7.12
C LEU A 285 -11.96 -3.05 8.52
N TYR A 286 -12.86 -2.07 8.56
CA TYR A 286 -13.36 -1.42 9.78
C TYR A 286 -14.89 -1.57 9.88
N PRO A 287 -15.43 -1.82 11.10
CA PRO A 287 -14.74 -2.29 12.29
C PRO A 287 -14.85 -3.81 12.45
N ASN A 288 -13.89 -4.41 13.12
CA ASN A 288 -13.78 -5.88 13.24
C ASN A 288 -14.95 -6.56 13.97
N HIS A 289 -15.56 -5.91 14.97
CA HIS A 289 -16.62 -6.49 15.79
C HIS A 289 -17.98 -6.64 15.07
N TYR A 290 -18.10 -6.12 13.86
CA TYR A 290 -19.27 -6.34 12.99
C TYR A 290 -18.98 -7.31 11.84
N MET A 291 -17.72 -7.76 11.70
CA MET A 291 -17.36 -8.71 10.64
C MET A 291 -17.84 -10.12 10.98
N THR A 292 -18.40 -10.80 9.98
CA THR A 292 -18.77 -12.21 10.06
C THR A 292 -17.58 -13.12 9.74
N ASP A 293 -17.68 -14.42 10.09
CA ASP A 293 -16.63 -15.39 9.78
C ASP A 293 -16.44 -15.57 8.26
N GLU A 294 -17.51 -15.42 7.46
CA GLU A 294 -17.44 -15.45 6.00
C GLU A 294 -16.63 -14.26 5.45
N GLN A 295 -16.80 -13.07 6.03
CA GLN A 295 -16.02 -11.89 5.65
C GLN A 295 -14.54 -12.07 6.01
N TYR A 296 -14.24 -12.61 7.19
CA TYR A 296 -12.86 -12.99 7.55
C TYR A 296 -12.28 -14.03 6.58
N THR A 297 -13.08 -15.04 6.20
CA THR A 297 -12.68 -16.05 5.21
C THR A 297 -12.41 -15.42 3.84
N ALA A 298 -13.21 -14.44 3.42
CA ALA A 298 -12.93 -13.70 2.18
C ALA A 298 -11.62 -12.91 2.29
N LEU A 299 -11.41 -12.19 3.40
CA LEU A 299 -10.21 -11.39 3.63
C LEU A 299 -8.94 -12.26 3.77
N SER A 300 -9.05 -13.49 4.29
CA SER A 300 -7.92 -14.44 4.41
C SER A 300 -7.28 -14.78 3.07
N ARG A 301 -8.01 -14.61 1.96
CA ARG A 301 -7.50 -14.80 0.60
C ARG A 301 -6.62 -13.65 0.12
N TYR A 302 -6.32 -12.68 0.98
CA TYR A 302 -5.54 -11.49 0.66
C TYR A 302 -4.22 -11.82 -0.07
N SER A 303 -3.48 -12.81 0.38
CA SER A 303 -2.22 -13.23 -0.24
C SER A 303 -2.37 -13.75 -1.69
N GLN A 304 -3.58 -14.15 -2.09
CA GLN A 304 -3.85 -14.57 -3.47
C GLN A 304 -3.97 -13.37 -4.42
N PHE A 305 -4.30 -12.20 -3.89
CA PHE A 305 -4.46 -10.96 -4.66
C PHE A 305 -3.25 -10.05 -4.52
N MET A 306 -2.72 -9.91 -3.31
CA MET A 306 -1.57 -9.04 -3.04
C MET A 306 -0.29 -9.87 -3.10
N PRO A 307 0.61 -9.60 -4.05
CA PRO A 307 1.87 -10.31 -4.15
C PRO A 307 2.69 -10.15 -2.87
N ALA A 308 3.40 -11.21 -2.48
CA ALA A 308 4.30 -11.20 -1.32
C ALA A 308 5.45 -10.18 -1.45
N ASN A 309 5.65 -9.62 -2.65
CA ASN A 309 6.69 -8.66 -2.95
C ASN A 309 6.16 -7.24 -3.21
N THR A 310 5.00 -6.88 -2.65
CA THR A 310 4.40 -5.55 -2.84
C THR A 310 5.39 -4.42 -2.54
N GLN A 311 6.18 -4.53 -1.46
CA GLN A 311 7.23 -3.55 -1.14
C GLN A 311 8.35 -3.52 -2.17
N GLU A 312 8.72 -4.66 -2.72
CA GLU A 312 9.69 -4.71 -3.81
C GLU A 312 9.17 -4.04 -5.06
N ARG A 313 7.89 -4.23 -5.39
CA ARG A 313 7.22 -3.57 -6.52
C ARG A 313 7.21 -2.04 -6.34
N LEU A 314 6.79 -1.56 -5.18
CA LEU A 314 6.78 -0.14 -4.86
C LEU A 314 8.19 0.47 -4.83
N GLY A 315 9.17 -0.23 -4.26
CA GLY A 315 10.57 0.19 -4.29
C GLY A 315 11.15 0.24 -5.71
N SER A 316 10.74 -0.69 -6.57
CA SER A 316 11.12 -0.69 -7.99
C SER A 316 10.46 0.47 -8.74
N LEU A 317 9.19 0.78 -8.45
CA LEU A 317 8.49 1.94 -8.99
C LEU A 317 9.17 3.25 -8.57
N LYS A 318 9.54 3.41 -7.30
CA LYS A 318 10.30 4.57 -6.80
C LYS A 318 11.61 4.75 -7.58
N SER A 319 12.33 3.67 -7.81
CA SER A 319 13.59 3.69 -8.58
C SER A 319 13.35 4.06 -10.05
N LEU A 320 12.28 3.55 -10.65
CA LEU A 320 11.91 3.87 -12.02
C LEU A 320 11.55 5.35 -12.18
N LEU A 321 10.76 5.91 -11.27
CA LEU A 321 10.37 7.33 -11.27
C LEU A 321 11.60 8.24 -11.06
N ALA A 322 12.51 7.86 -10.16
CA ALA A 322 13.75 8.60 -9.92
C ALA A 322 14.69 8.60 -11.11
N SER A 323 14.57 7.65 -12.03
CA SER A 323 15.41 7.57 -13.24
C SER A 323 14.96 8.50 -14.37
N ASN A 324 13.83 9.18 -14.26
CA ASN A 324 13.18 9.99 -15.30
C ASN A 324 12.93 9.26 -16.63
N LEU A 325 12.88 7.94 -16.61
CA LEU A 325 12.66 7.13 -17.81
C LEU A 325 11.19 7.05 -18.21
N VAL A 326 10.31 7.23 -17.26
CA VAL A 326 8.88 7.38 -17.51
C VAL A 326 8.49 8.81 -17.20
N ALA A 327 7.64 9.40 -18.03
CA ALA A 327 7.08 10.69 -17.71
C ALA A 327 6.41 10.59 -16.35
N SER A 328 6.78 11.49 -15.42
CA SER A 328 6.02 11.63 -14.17
C SER A 328 4.63 12.07 -14.61
N PRO A 329 3.65 11.18 -14.61
CA PRO A 329 2.34 11.56 -15.09
C PRO A 329 1.75 12.52 -14.07
N ALA A 330 1.24 13.62 -14.51
CA ALA A 330 0.32 14.44 -13.71
C ALA A 330 -0.83 13.58 -13.13
N ASP A 331 -1.03 12.40 -13.68
CA ASP A 331 -2.06 11.40 -13.37
C ASP A 331 -1.57 10.22 -12.54
N SER A 332 -0.45 10.26 -11.92
CA SER A 332 0.12 9.36 -10.89
C SER A 332 -0.60 8.03 -10.62
N ASP A 333 -1.11 7.36 -11.66
CA ASP A 333 -1.72 6.04 -11.53
C ASP A 333 -0.70 4.96 -11.93
N PRO A 334 -0.04 4.31 -10.96
CA PRO A 334 0.94 3.27 -11.25
C PRO A 334 0.33 2.01 -11.86
N ALA A 335 -0.98 1.86 -11.79
CA ALA A 335 -1.71 0.74 -12.37
C ALA A 335 -2.20 1.03 -13.80
N ARG A 336 -2.01 2.26 -14.31
CA ARG A 336 -2.39 2.55 -15.70
C ARG A 336 -1.53 1.73 -16.67
N PRO A 337 -2.08 1.36 -17.83
CA PRO A 337 -1.32 0.68 -18.86
C PRO A 337 -0.10 1.50 -19.31
N LEU A 338 1.03 0.84 -19.48
CA LEU A 338 2.26 1.42 -20.01
C LEU A 338 2.15 1.57 -21.53
N GLY A 339 2.38 2.77 -22.04
CA GLY A 339 2.44 3.01 -23.49
C GLY A 339 3.71 2.42 -24.11
N ARG A 340 3.66 2.10 -25.39
CA ARG A 340 4.77 1.52 -26.15
C ARG A 340 6.03 2.37 -26.10
N GLY A 341 5.90 3.68 -26.22
CA GLY A 341 7.05 4.60 -26.20
C GLY A 341 7.80 4.57 -24.87
N ASP A 342 7.10 4.62 -23.74
CA ASP A 342 7.70 4.49 -22.41
C ASP A 342 8.34 3.11 -22.22
N PHE A 343 7.71 2.06 -22.74
CA PHE A 343 8.26 0.71 -22.73
C PHE A 343 9.57 0.63 -23.51
N TYR A 344 9.64 1.17 -24.71
CA TYR A 344 10.88 1.17 -25.52
C TYR A 344 12.02 1.90 -24.81
N ARG A 345 11.77 3.08 -24.24
CA ARG A 345 12.77 3.82 -23.46
C ARG A 345 13.26 3.01 -22.28
N LEU A 346 12.36 2.37 -21.56
CA LEU A 346 12.67 1.54 -20.41
C LEU A 346 13.56 0.35 -20.78
N VAL A 347 13.23 -0.34 -21.89
CA VAL A 347 14.05 -1.47 -22.40
C VAL A 347 15.42 -0.98 -22.87
N ALA A 348 15.47 0.11 -23.63
CA ALA A 348 16.73 0.67 -24.12
C ALA A 348 17.68 1.06 -22.96
N HIS A 349 17.16 1.72 -21.94
CA HIS A 349 17.93 2.10 -20.76
C HIS A 349 18.39 0.87 -19.93
N GLY A 350 17.49 -0.11 -19.73
CA GLY A 350 17.82 -1.36 -19.04
C GLY A 350 18.95 -2.14 -19.75
N LEU A 351 18.97 -2.08 -21.06
CA LEU A 351 20.02 -2.66 -21.91
C LEU A 351 21.27 -1.75 -22.05
N LYS A 352 21.29 -0.59 -21.40
CA LYS A 352 22.39 0.40 -21.47
C LYS A 352 22.70 0.87 -22.89
N ILE A 353 21.68 1.02 -23.72
CA ILE A 353 21.80 1.58 -25.06
C ILE A 353 22.08 3.10 -24.94
N PRO A 354 23.21 3.60 -25.46
CA PRO A 354 23.58 5.00 -25.31
C PRO A 354 22.71 5.90 -26.19
N ALA A 355 22.61 7.20 -25.82
CA ALA A 355 22.00 8.27 -26.60
C ALA A 355 20.48 8.13 -26.85
N ILE A 356 19.76 7.42 -25.99
CA ILE A 356 18.29 7.34 -26.03
C ILE A 356 17.72 8.36 -25.03
N SER A 357 17.10 9.42 -25.54
CA SER A 357 16.48 10.48 -24.74
C SER A 357 14.96 10.52 -24.85
N THR A 358 14.41 10.14 -25.99
CA THR A 358 12.98 10.17 -26.27
C THR A 358 12.43 8.76 -26.57
N SER A 359 11.11 8.64 -26.56
CA SER A 359 10.42 7.41 -26.99
C SER A 359 10.66 7.11 -28.47
N GLN A 360 10.77 8.19 -29.30
CA GLN A 360 11.08 8.04 -30.71
C GLN A 360 12.51 7.54 -30.92
N ASP A 361 13.50 8.09 -30.20
CA ASP A 361 14.89 7.59 -30.28
C ASP A 361 14.96 6.10 -29.97
N ALA A 362 14.21 5.65 -28.96
CA ALA A 362 14.17 4.25 -28.60
C ALA A 362 13.52 3.36 -29.68
N TYR A 363 12.39 3.82 -30.24
CA TYR A 363 11.73 3.14 -31.34
C TYR A 363 12.67 3.03 -32.56
N ASP A 364 13.25 4.14 -33.00
CA ASP A 364 14.16 4.20 -34.16
C ASP A 364 15.36 3.30 -33.97
N HIS A 365 15.91 3.26 -32.75
CA HIS A 365 17.00 2.34 -32.42
C HIS A 365 16.59 0.89 -32.60
N PHE A 366 15.46 0.47 -32.02
CA PHE A 366 14.99 -0.92 -32.15
C PHE A 366 14.55 -1.27 -33.56
N LYS A 367 13.98 -0.36 -34.31
CA LYS A 367 13.65 -0.49 -35.73
C LYS A 367 14.91 -0.73 -36.57
N LYS A 368 15.88 0.19 -36.46
CA LYS A 368 17.18 0.09 -37.16
C LYS A 368 17.91 -1.24 -36.90
N HIS A 369 17.67 -1.85 -35.74
CA HIS A 369 18.32 -3.09 -35.35
C HIS A 369 17.45 -4.33 -35.55
N GLY A 370 16.33 -4.20 -36.27
CA GLY A 370 15.47 -5.32 -36.65
C GLY A 370 14.64 -5.92 -35.52
N VAL A 371 14.61 -5.28 -34.30
CA VAL A 371 13.81 -5.78 -33.18
C VAL A 371 12.33 -5.56 -33.46
N ILE A 372 11.97 -4.35 -33.93
CA ILE A 372 10.58 -4.02 -34.26
C ILE A 372 10.07 -4.91 -35.38
N ASP A 373 10.87 -5.11 -36.44
CA ASP A 373 10.47 -5.92 -37.59
C ASP A 373 10.21 -7.38 -37.19
N THR A 374 11.11 -7.95 -36.37
CA THR A 374 10.95 -9.32 -35.85
C THR A 374 9.67 -9.46 -34.98
N ILE A 375 9.34 -8.45 -34.18
CA ILE A 375 8.13 -8.47 -33.37
C ILE A 375 6.89 -8.27 -34.23
N ALA A 376 6.95 -7.40 -35.24
CA ALA A 376 5.85 -7.11 -36.15
C ALA A 376 5.45 -8.30 -37.03
N GLU A 377 6.35 -9.25 -37.28
CA GLU A 377 6.01 -10.51 -37.93
C GLU A 377 4.99 -11.35 -37.11
N GLU A 378 5.09 -11.30 -35.79
CA GLU A 378 4.19 -12.03 -34.87
C GLU A 378 3.00 -11.14 -34.41
N TYR A 379 3.22 -9.83 -34.28
CA TYR A 379 2.28 -8.83 -33.77
C TYR A 379 2.24 -7.61 -34.70
N PRO A 380 1.45 -7.66 -35.79
CA PRO A 380 1.45 -6.62 -36.85
C PRO A 380 1.16 -5.19 -36.34
N GLU A 381 0.42 -5.06 -35.25
CA GLU A 381 0.14 -3.77 -34.62
C GLU A 381 1.40 -3.06 -34.09
N MET A 382 2.50 -3.77 -33.93
CA MET A 382 3.78 -3.21 -33.48
C MET A 382 4.59 -2.53 -34.58
N ALA A 383 4.17 -2.69 -35.84
CA ALA A 383 4.82 -2.06 -36.99
C ALA A 383 4.49 -0.58 -37.15
N ASN A 384 3.49 -0.05 -36.44
CA ASN A 384 3.02 1.32 -36.58
C ASN A 384 3.95 2.29 -35.84
N ASP A 385 4.68 3.10 -36.60
CA ASP A 385 5.70 4.04 -36.10
C ASP A 385 5.10 5.21 -35.32
N ASP A 386 3.85 5.57 -35.62
CA ASP A 386 3.16 6.72 -35.01
C ASP A 386 2.47 6.36 -33.67
N ASP A 387 2.38 5.08 -33.35
CA ASP A 387 1.66 4.61 -32.18
C ASP A 387 2.58 4.31 -30.97
N LEU A 388 3.10 5.38 -30.37
CA LEU A 388 3.89 5.29 -29.15
C LEU A 388 3.04 5.36 -27.87
N VAL A 389 1.72 5.56 -28.00
CA VAL A 389 0.81 5.80 -26.89
C VAL A 389 0.02 4.53 -26.52
N SER A 390 -0.31 3.69 -27.48
CA SER A 390 -1.08 2.46 -27.25
C SER A 390 -0.41 1.55 -26.21
N PRO A 391 -1.19 0.91 -25.37
CA PRO A 391 -0.68 -0.05 -24.39
C PRO A 391 0.06 -1.22 -25.04
N ILE A 392 1.04 -1.77 -24.31
CA ILE A 392 1.70 -3.02 -24.67
C ILE A 392 1.24 -4.14 -23.72
N THR A 393 0.92 -5.30 -24.28
CA THR A 393 0.51 -6.47 -23.48
C THR A 393 1.72 -7.17 -22.85
N HIS A 394 1.47 -7.99 -21.82
CA HIS A 394 2.52 -8.80 -21.20
C HIS A 394 3.21 -9.74 -22.18
N GLU A 395 2.46 -10.32 -23.11
CA GLU A 395 3.00 -11.23 -24.12
C GLU A 395 3.98 -10.54 -25.05
N ILE A 396 3.55 -9.41 -25.63
CA ILE A 396 4.36 -8.61 -26.56
C ILE A 396 5.61 -8.06 -25.84
N ALA A 397 5.46 -7.54 -24.62
CA ALA A 397 6.57 -7.00 -23.83
C ALA A 397 7.64 -8.07 -23.56
N ASN A 398 7.22 -9.27 -23.18
CA ASN A 398 8.11 -10.39 -22.93
C ASN A 398 8.86 -10.79 -24.20
N ARG A 399 8.15 -10.93 -25.30
CA ARG A 399 8.74 -11.28 -26.59
C ARG A 399 9.74 -10.23 -27.06
N PHE A 400 9.36 -8.96 -26.95
CA PHE A 400 10.20 -7.83 -27.32
C PHE A 400 11.55 -7.83 -26.58
N VAL A 401 11.52 -7.96 -25.26
CA VAL A 401 12.76 -7.98 -24.46
C VAL A 401 13.64 -9.16 -24.82
N ALA A 402 13.06 -10.33 -25.05
CA ALA A 402 13.82 -11.52 -25.48
C ALA A 402 14.55 -11.29 -26.81
N VAL A 403 13.88 -10.71 -27.81
CA VAL A 403 14.46 -10.37 -29.12
C VAL A 403 15.54 -9.29 -28.97
N ALA A 404 15.28 -8.23 -28.19
CA ALA A 404 16.23 -7.14 -27.98
C ALA A 404 17.54 -7.63 -27.31
N ILE A 405 17.46 -8.49 -26.30
CA ILE A 405 18.64 -9.13 -25.66
C ILE A 405 19.40 -10.02 -26.63
N SER A 406 18.68 -10.85 -27.41
CA SER A 406 19.32 -11.73 -28.39
C SER A 406 20.12 -10.95 -29.42
N ASN A 407 19.55 -9.88 -29.98
CA ASN A 407 20.20 -9.03 -30.96
C ASN A 407 21.44 -8.32 -30.39
N GLN A 408 21.38 -7.87 -29.13
CA GLN A 408 22.55 -7.25 -28.47
C GLN A 408 23.68 -8.27 -28.24
N SER A 409 23.33 -9.49 -27.85
CA SER A 409 24.32 -10.58 -27.61
C SER A 409 25.02 -11.01 -28.89
N GLN A 410 24.34 -11.05 -30.03
CA GLN A 410 24.92 -11.37 -31.33
C GLN A 410 25.94 -10.32 -31.77
N LYS A 411 25.68 -9.03 -31.53
CA LYS A 411 26.63 -7.93 -31.85
C LYS A 411 27.89 -7.99 -31.01
N GLN A 412 27.79 -8.37 -29.74
CA GLN A 412 28.96 -8.53 -28.86
C GLN A 412 29.86 -9.70 -29.32
N LYS A 413 29.28 -10.76 -29.89
CA LYS A 413 30.05 -11.87 -30.48
C LYS A 413 30.74 -11.49 -31.79
N ALA A 414 30.19 -10.56 -32.54
CA ALA A 414 30.76 -10.05 -33.79
C ALA A 414 31.93 -9.05 -33.59
N GLN A 415 32.18 -8.59 -32.34
CA GLN A 415 33.34 -7.76 -31.98
C GLN A 415 34.21 -8.51 -30.96
N PRO A 416 35.15 -9.35 -31.42
CA PRO A 416 36.02 -10.09 -30.53
C PRO A 416 37.08 -9.16 -29.90
N GLY A 417 36.87 -8.77 -28.65
CA GLY A 417 37.83 -7.95 -27.89
C GLY A 417 37.34 -7.31 -26.61
N LYS A 418 36.04 -7.20 -26.41
CA LYS A 418 35.45 -6.53 -25.21
C LYS A 418 34.24 -7.26 -24.60
N ALA A 419 34.15 -8.55 -24.76
CA ALA A 419 33.04 -9.31 -24.19
C ALA A 419 33.20 -9.48 -22.68
N LYS A 420 32.64 -8.57 -21.87
CA LYS A 420 32.16 -8.95 -20.55
C LYS A 420 30.97 -9.92 -20.77
N LYS A 421 31.12 -11.17 -20.34
CA LYS A 421 30.04 -12.17 -20.36
C LYS A 421 28.82 -11.58 -19.64
N MET A 422 27.81 -11.17 -20.38
CA MET A 422 26.47 -11.10 -19.82
C MET A 422 26.05 -12.52 -19.51
N THR A 423 25.90 -12.83 -18.24
CA THR A 423 25.53 -14.18 -17.79
C THR A 423 24.13 -14.50 -18.34
N PRO A 424 23.94 -15.69 -18.96
CA PRO A 424 22.67 -16.08 -19.62
C PRO A 424 21.51 -16.34 -18.66
N TYR A 425 21.56 -15.83 -17.44
CA TYR A 425 20.55 -16.10 -16.40
C TYR A 425 19.17 -15.48 -16.64
N LEU A 426 19.05 -14.57 -17.62
CA LEU A 426 17.75 -14.04 -18.05
C LEU A 426 17.03 -14.94 -19.09
N ILE A 427 17.74 -15.93 -19.66
CA ILE A 427 17.21 -16.74 -20.76
C ILE A 427 17.36 -18.24 -20.42
N MET A 428 16.90 -18.71 -19.29
CA MET A 428 16.94 -20.13 -18.99
C MET A 428 15.54 -20.72 -18.80
N GLY A 429 14.72 -20.63 -19.85
CA GLY A 429 13.92 -21.78 -20.25
C GLY A 429 14.70 -22.59 -21.28
N LYS A 430 14.79 -23.91 -21.13
CA LYS A 430 15.33 -24.79 -22.19
C LYS A 430 14.59 -24.51 -23.51
N PRO A 431 15.23 -24.68 -24.69
CA PRO A 431 14.66 -24.35 -26.01
C PRO A 431 13.28 -24.96 -26.33
N ASN A 432 12.76 -25.86 -25.53
CA ASN A 432 11.46 -26.51 -25.66
C ASN A 432 10.45 -26.13 -24.54
N SER A 433 10.72 -25.14 -23.70
CA SER A 433 9.75 -24.66 -22.73
C SER A 433 8.98 -23.48 -23.32
N ARG A 434 7.65 -23.53 -23.18
CA ARG A 434 6.69 -22.56 -23.73
C ARG A 434 7.11 -21.11 -23.48
N PRO A 435 6.84 -20.15 -24.43
CA PRO A 435 7.28 -18.74 -24.38
C PRO A 435 6.84 -17.95 -23.13
N ASP A 436 5.86 -18.44 -22.42
CA ASP A 436 5.19 -17.84 -21.28
C ASP A 436 5.99 -17.85 -19.95
N ARG A 437 7.25 -18.36 -19.95
CA ARG A 437 8.07 -18.52 -18.74
C ARG A 437 9.33 -17.64 -18.67
N PHE A 438 9.49 -16.65 -19.53
CA PHE A 438 10.78 -15.99 -19.74
C PHE A 438 11.20 -14.93 -18.71
N PHE A 439 10.33 -14.48 -17.80
CA PHE A 439 10.64 -13.36 -16.93
C PHE A 439 10.70 -13.66 -15.44
N VAL A 440 10.71 -14.89 -15.05
CA VAL A 440 10.83 -15.23 -13.64
C VAL A 440 12.19 -15.89 -13.43
N SER A 441 13.06 -15.28 -12.61
CA SER A 441 14.27 -16.00 -12.18
C SER A 441 13.84 -17.29 -11.50
N PRO A 442 14.61 -18.40 -11.57
CA PRO A 442 14.26 -19.62 -10.86
C PRO A 442 13.97 -19.42 -9.37
N ALA A 443 14.73 -18.54 -8.70
CA ALA A 443 14.49 -18.15 -7.30
C ALA A 443 13.17 -17.37 -7.12
N TYR A 444 12.77 -16.58 -8.11
CA TYR A 444 11.51 -15.85 -8.11
C TYR A 444 10.32 -16.77 -8.45
N ALA A 445 10.52 -17.72 -9.38
CA ALA A 445 9.55 -18.74 -9.75
C ALA A 445 9.27 -19.72 -8.60
N GLU A 446 10.27 -20.06 -7.78
CA GLU A 446 10.06 -20.91 -6.59
C GLU A 446 9.37 -20.16 -5.45
N SER A 447 9.68 -18.88 -5.24
CA SER A 447 8.99 -18.05 -4.24
C SER A 447 7.57 -17.68 -4.63
N THR A 448 7.22 -17.76 -5.92
CA THR A 448 5.94 -17.34 -6.50
C THR A 448 5.12 -18.48 -7.09
N LYS A 449 5.46 -19.75 -6.79
CA LYS A 449 4.63 -20.90 -7.16
C LYS A 449 3.22 -20.71 -6.58
N GLY A 450 2.43 -19.90 -7.23
CA GLY A 450 1.02 -19.68 -6.93
C GLY A 450 0.54 -18.23 -6.84
N THR A 451 1.38 -17.18 -6.99
CA THR A 451 0.93 -15.85 -6.58
C THR A 451 1.27 -14.69 -7.51
N LEU A 452 1.92 -14.88 -8.62
CA LEU A 452 2.02 -13.84 -9.63
C LEU A 452 1.11 -14.18 -10.79
N GLY A 453 0.08 -13.36 -10.96
CA GLY A 453 -0.69 -13.28 -12.17
C GLY A 453 0.11 -12.72 -13.36
N LEU A 454 1.42 -12.93 -13.39
CA LEU A 454 2.25 -12.82 -14.57
C LEU A 454 2.25 -14.20 -15.26
N GLY A 455 1.07 -14.55 -15.70
CA GLY A 455 0.79 -15.49 -16.77
C GLY A 455 1.35 -16.89 -16.68
N THR A 456 0.72 -17.76 -15.93
CA THR A 456 0.67 -19.17 -16.28
C THR A 456 -0.71 -19.57 -16.80
N GLU A 457 -1.67 -18.66 -16.87
CA GLU A 457 -2.96 -18.92 -17.48
C GLU A 457 -3.11 -18.13 -18.78
N ALA A 458 -3.59 -18.79 -19.82
CA ALA A 458 -3.89 -18.22 -21.14
C ALA A 458 -4.80 -16.97 -21.11
N LYS A 459 -5.38 -16.65 -19.95
CA LYS A 459 -6.25 -15.49 -19.73
C LYS A 459 -5.53 -14.15 -19.54
N ASN A 460 -4.21 -14.14 -19.29
CA ASN A 460 -3.47 -12.89 -19.00
C ASN A 460 -2.59 -12.40 -20.16
N LYS A 461 -2.56 -13.09 -21.27
CA LYS A 461 -1.69 -12.75 -22.42
C LYS A 461 -2.01 -11.38 -23.02
N ASP A 462 -3.30 -11.07 -23.10
CA ASP A 462 -3.82 -9.83 -23.69
C ASP A 462 -3.96 -8.67 -22.69
N VAL A 463 -3.53 -8.88 -21.42
CA VAL A 463 -3.60 -7.83 -20.40
C VAL A 463 -2.44 -6.87 -20.61
N PRO A 464 -2.69 -5.55 -20.73
CA PRO A 464 -1.63 -4.55 -20.78
C PRO A 464 -0.75 -4.58 -19.53
N ILE A 465 0.58 -4.45 -19.70
CA ILE A 465 1.47 -4.21 -18.57
C ILE A 465 1.23 -2.79 -18.02
N ASN A 466 1.36 -2.64 -16.72
CA ASN A 466 1.26 -1.36 -16.04
C ASN A 466 2.64 -0.88 -15.55
N TYR A 467 2.72 0.34 -15.00
CA TYR A 467 3.99 0.91 -14.53
C TYR A 467 4.62 0.12 -13.37
N LEU A 468 3.83 -0.55 -12.53
CA LEU A 468 4.35 -1.41 -11.47
C LEU A 468 5.06 -2.65 -12.03
N ASP A 469 4.46 -3.30 -13.01
CA ASP A 469 5.05 -4.48 -13.67
C ASP A 469 6.28 -4.09 -14.49
N ALA A 470 6.22 -2.92 -15.16
CA ALA A 470 7.34 -2.34 -15.87
C ALA A 470 8.53 -2.00 -14.95
N ALA A 471 8.26 -1.53 -13.75
CA ALA A 471 9.30 -1.22 -12.77
C ALA A 471 10.05 -2.47 -12.30
N ILE A 472 9.35 -3.61 -12.14
CA ILE A 472 10.00 -4.89 -11.83
C ILE A 472 10.84 -5.36 -13.00
N LEU A 473 10.30 -5.31 -14.21
CA LEU A 473 11.02 -5.67 -15.43
C LEU A 473 12.32 -4.87 -15.56
N TYR A 474 12.24 -3.55 -15.39
CA TYR A 474 13.39 -2.65 -15.43
C TYR A 474 14.46 -3.02 -14.39
N LYS A 475 14.05 -3.25 -13.13
CA LYS A 475 14.97 -3.66 -12.06
C LYS A 475 15.70 -4.97 -12.42
N GLN A 476 14.99 -5.96 -12.95
CA GLN A 476 15.57 -7.24 -13.37
C GLN A 476 16.59 -7.04 -14.52
N MET A 477 16.26 -6.21 -15.50
CA MET A 477 17.16 -5.89 -16.61
C MET A 477 18.43 -5.19 -16.12
N VAL A 478 18.32 -4.21 -15.21
CA VAL A 478 19.49 -3.51 -14.63
C VAL A 478 20.38 -4.47 -13.82
N GLN A 479 19.78 -5.39 -13.07
CA GLN A 479 20.55 -6.40 -12.30
C GLN A 479 21.28 -7.38 -13.19
N ALA A 480 20.64 -7.82 -14.29
CA ALA A 480 21.25 -8.74 -15.24
C ALA A 480 22.38 -8.10 -16.08
N SER A 481 22.39 -6.78 -16.19
CA SER A 481 23.38 -6.03 -16.94
C SER A 481 24.62 -5.61 -16.09
N ARG A 482 24.65 -5.93 -14.80
CA ARG A 482 25.80 -5.78 -13.88
C ARG A 482 26.66 -7.01 -13.88
#